data_c482dc78d3624040929e92fcd2efe5ec
#
_entry.id   c482dc78d3624040929e92fcd2efe5ec
#
_cell.length_a   1.000
_cell.length_b   1.000
_cell.length_c   1.000
_cell.angle_alpha   90.00
_cell.angle_beta   90.00
_cell.angle_gamma   90.00
#
_symmetry.space_group_name_H-M   'P 1'
#
loop_
_entity.id
_entity.type
_entity.pdbx_description
1 polymer ?
#
loop_
_entity_poly.entity_id
_entity_poly.type
_entity_poly.pdbx_seq_one_letter_code
_entity_poly.pdbx_strand_id
1 'polypeptide(L)'
;MTGETYLTAAEVTKSYGDVTAVSEVSLDIPSNAVTGFIGPNGSGKTTLLRMLLGVERPTSGTISYSGPDAERQLGYLPQRPTFRPGFSVRETAGFYADLVDDDPDRLLERVGLEEVASRPVSGLSGGMTRLLGIAQALAGDPPIVMLDEPASGLDPAMSRLIFDIVESIADAGRAVALCSHELPLVEQTADRLVVLESGRLVRTGSVASLREQTGGPLHETFTALLEQDRATVAAPGGEEP
;
A
#
# COMPACT_ATOMS: atom_id res chain seq x y z
N MET A 1 -19.23 -0.16 8.13
CA MET A 1 -19.65 1.13 7.49
C MET A 1 -18.55 1.45 6.47
N THR A 2 -18.87 1.58 5.19
CA THR A 2 -17.89 1.98 4.17
C THR A 2 -17.53 3.45 4.43
N GLY A 3 -16.27 3.73 4.69
CA GLY A 3 -15.76 5.08 4.86
C GLY A 3 -15.99 5.93 3.59
N GLU A 4 -15.82 7.24 3.72
CA GLU A 4 -15.86 8.17 2.59
C GLU A 4 -14.69 7.85 1.64
N THR A 5 -14.90 7.87 0.33
CA THR A 5 -13.84 7.64 -0.65
C THR A 5 -12.91 8.86 -0.71
N TYR A 6 -11.62 8.64 -0.47
CA TYR A 6 -10.60 9.69 -0.52
C TYR A 6 -9.85 9.75 -1.85
N LEU A 7 -9.74 8.61 -2.54
CA LEU A 7 -9.06 8.55 -3.84
C LEU A 7 -9.82 7.61 -4.77
N THR A 8 -10.06 8.05 -5.99
CA THR A 8 -10.69 7.24 -7.05
C THR A 8 -9.77 7.15 -8.26
N ALA A 9 -9.54 5.94 -8.74
CA ALA A 9 -8.96 5.68 -10.05
C ALA A 9 -10.06 5.19 -10.99
N ALA A 10 -10.17 5.80 -12.17
CA ALA A 10 -11.17 5.46 -13.19
C ALA A 10 -10.45 5.07 -14.49
N GLU A 11 -10.57 3.80 -14.86
CA GLU A 11 -10.05 3.19 -16.10
C GLU A 11 -8.56 3.50 -16.35
N VAL A 12 -7.74 3.53 -15.28
CA VAL A 12 -6.34 3.90 -15.40
C VAL A 12 -5.54 2.83 -16.11
N THR A 13 -4.77 3.27 -17.10
CA THR A 13 -3.85 2.43 -17.86
C THR A 13 -2.45 3.03 -17.82
N LYS A 14 -1.44 2.18 -17.72
CA LYS A 14 -0.02 2.56 -17.82
C LYS A 14 0.72 1.65 -18.76
N SER A 15 1.28 2.23 -19.81
CA SER A 15 2.14 1.54 -20.76
C SER A 15 3.54 2.17 -20.81
N TYR A 16 4.55 1.35 -21.00
CA TYR A 16 5.95 1.70 -21.21
C TYR A 16 6.38 1.11 -22.57
N GLY A 17 6.32 1.93 -23.61
CA GLY A 17 6.47 1.45 -24.99
C GLY A 17 5.39 0.40 -25.30
N ASP A 18 5.80 -0.80 -25.71
CA ASP A 18 4.90 -1.89 -26.09
C ASP A 18 4.41 -2.72 -24.88
N VAL A 19 4.89 -2.42 -23.67
CA VAL A 19 4.51 -3.17 -22.46
C VAL A 19 3.46 -2.40 -21.67
N THR A 20 2.27 -2.97 -21.52
CA THR A 20 1.22 -2.43 -20.64
C THR A 20 1.35 -3.04 -19.25
N ALA A 21 1.75 -2.22 -18.28
CA ALA A 21 1.95 -2.63 -16.89
C ALA A 21 0.67 -2.61 -16.05
N VAL A 22 -0.28 -1.72 -16.40
CA VAL A 22 -1.62 -1.62 -15.77
C VAL A 22 -2.61 -1.31 -16.90
N SER A 23 -3.73 -2.02 -16.93
CA SER A 23 -4.73 -1.95 -18.01
C SER A 23 -6.13 -1.75 -17.44
N GLU A 24 -6.72 -0.58 -17.68
CA GLU A 24 -8.14 -0.23 -17.42
C GLU A 24 -8.59 -0.53 -15.97
N VAL A 25 -7.75 -0.21 -15.00
CA VAL A 25 -8.05 -0.47 -13.58
C VAL A 25 -8.92 0.67 -13.03
N SER A 26 -10.07 0.29 -12.42
CA SER A 26 -10.94 1.21 -11.66
C SER A 26 -11.06 0.73 -10.22
N LEU A 27 -10.81 1.64 -9.26
CA LEU A 27 -10.92 1.35 -7.83
C LEU A 27 -11.09 2.62 -6.99
N ASP A 28 -11.56 2.42 -5.75
CA ASP A 28 -11.69 3.45 -4.73
C ASP A 28 -10.86 3.09 -3.50
N ILE A 29 -10.26 4.09 -2.88
CA ILE A 29 -9.55 4.01 -1.59
C ILE A 29 -10.39 4.76 -0.55
N PRO A 30 -11.11 4.03 0.32
CA PRO A 30 -11.93 4.63 1.36
C PRO A 30 -11.11 5.06 2.57
N SER A 31 -11.61 6.04 3.31
CA SER A 31 -11.12 6.43 4.63
C SER A 31 -11.41 5.37 5.69
N ASN A 32 -10.73 5.45 6.84
CA ASN A 32 -10.91 4.53 7.97
C ASN A 32 -10.84 3.07 7.55
N ALA A 33 -9.96 2.74 6.60
CA ALA A 33 -9.85 1.40 6.07
C ALA A 33 -8.46 1.11 5.53
N VAL A 34 -8.07 -0.16 5.63
CA VAL A 34 -6.87 -0.70 5.01
C VAL A 34 -7.26 -1.40 3.70
N THR A 35 -6.74 -0.90 2.58
CA THR A 35 -6.89 -1.53 1.26
C THR A 35 -5.59 -2.26 0.90
N GLY A 36 -5.64 -3.59 0.87
CA GLY A 36 -4.53 -4.45 0.49
C GLY A 36 -4.49 -4.69 -1.03
N PHE A 37 -3.36 -4.40 -1.67
CA PHE A 37 -3.09 -4.75 -3.06
C PHE A 37 -2.30 -6.05 -3.10
N ILE A 38 -2.90 -7.11 -3.61
CA ILE A 38 -2.29 -8.42 -3.72
C ILE A 38 -2.19 -8.87 -5.18
N GLY A 39 -1.21 -9.71 -5.47
CA GLY A 39 -0.95 -10.21 -6.82
C GLY A 39 0.48 -10.73 -6.94
N PRO A 40 0.78 -11.56 -7.97
CA PRO A 40 2.13 -12.05 -8.20
C PRO A 40 3.13 -10.92 -8.52
N ASN A 41 4.42 -11.24 -8.49
CA ASN A 41 5.44 -10.30 -8.94
C ASN A 41 5.22 -9.94 -10.41
N GLY A 42 5.32 -8.64 -10.73
CA GLY A 42 5.06 -8.13 -12.07
C GLY A 42 3.57 -7.93 -12.40
N SER A 43 2.64 -8.12 -11.47
CA SER A 43 1.21 -7.90 -11.72
C SER A 43 0.79 -6.42 -11.83
N GLY A 44 1.70 -5.47 -11.67
CA GLY A 44 1.42 -4.04 -11.80
C GLY A 44 1.16 -3.30 -10.48
N LYS A 45 1.21 -3.95 -9.30
CA LYS A 45 0.93 -3.33 -7.99
C LYS A 45 1.71 -2.04 -7.74
N THR A 46 3.04 -2.10 -7.81
CA THR A 46 3.91 -0.92 -7.58
C THR A 46 3.66 0.18 -8.61
N THR A 47 3.39 -0.17 -9.87
CA THR A 47 3.05 0.80 -10.92
C THR A 47 1.72 1.49 -10.61
N LEU A 48 0.70 0.72 -10.23
CA LEU A 48 -0.60 1.26 -9.83
C LEU A 48 -0.45 2.16 -8.60
N LEU A 49 0.28 1.72 -7.57
CA LEU A 49 0.55 2.52 -6.37
C LEU A 49 1.24 3.85 -6.71
N ARG A 50 2.23 3.85 -7.61
CA ARG A 50 2.91 5.07 -8.07
C ARG A 50 2.00 6.02 -8.85
N MET A 51 1.05 5.47 -9.61
CA MET A 51 0.03 6.30 -10.26
C MET A 51 -0.91 6.93 -9.23
N LEU A 52 -1.39 6.16 -8.23
CA LEU A 52 -2.23 6.65 -7.15
C LEU A 52 -1.53 7.74 -6.32
N LEU A 53 -0.22 7.63 -6.14
CA LEU A 53 0.64 8.64 -5.50
C LEU A 53 0.89 9.88 -6.35
N GLY A 54 0.50 9.89 -7.62
CA GLY A 54 0.83 10.98 -8.55
C GLY A 54 2.31 11.04 -8.96
N VAL A 55 3.14 10.06 -8.56
CA VAL A 55 4.56 9.94 -8.95
C VAL A 55 4.68 9.58 -10.43
N GLU A 56 3.74 8.77 -10.92
CA GLU A 56 3.62 8.43 -12.33
C GLU A 56 2.25 8.86 -12.88
N ARG A 57 2.26 9.45 -14.08
CA ARG A 57 1.01 9.76 -14.77
C ARG A 57 0.50 8.53 -15.51
N PRO A 58 -0.79 8.21 -15.43
CA PRO A 58 -1.40 7.20 -16.29
C PRO A 58 -1.26 7.59 -17.77
N THR A 59 -1.20 6.60 -18.65
CA THR A 59 -1.25 6.78 -20.11
C THR A 59 -2.67 7.17 -20.55
N SER A 60 -3.70 6.60 -19.89
CA SER A 60 -5.11 6.95 -20.03
C SER A 60 -5.85 6.73 -18.72
N GLY A 61 -7.08 7.20 -18.63
CA GLY A 61 -7.88 7.21 -17.40
C GLY A 61 -7.56 8.40 -16.49
N THR A 62 -8.19 8.45 -15.33
CA THR A 62 -8.06 9.56 -14.39
C THR A 62 -7.91 9.07 -12.96
N ILE A 63 -7.21 9.87 -12.14
CA ILE A 63 -7.11 9.68 -10.68
C ILE A 63 -7.55 10.99 -10.05
N SER A 64 -8.50 10.91 -9.11
CA SER A 64 -9.05 12.06 -8.43
C SER A 64 -8.98 11.88 -6.92
N TYR A 65 -8.57 12.94 -6.23
CA TYR A 65 -8.58 13.05 -4.78
C TYR A 65 -9.85 13.78 -4.33
N SER A 66 -10.56 13.23 -3.36
CA SER A 66 -11.79 13.78 -2.77
C SER A 66 -11.77 13.76 -1.22
N GLY A 67 -10.61 13.48 -0.63
CA GLY A 67 -10.45 13.51 0.83
C GLY A 67 -10.38 14.93 1.40
N PRO A 68 -10.12 15.04 2.71
CA PRO A 68 -10.00 16.33 3.40
C PRO A 68 -8.92 17.22 2.78
N ASP A 69 -9.14 18.53 2.84
CA ASP A 69 -8.10 19.51 2.49
C ASP A 69 -6.94 19.40 3.49
N ALA A 70 -5.74 19.14 3.00
CA ALA A 70 -4.54 18.94 3.78
C ALA A 70 -3.32 19.45 3.00
N GLU A 71 -2.36 20.04 3.70
CA GLU A 71 -1.12 20.55 3.12
C GLU A 71 -0.35 19.41 2.42
N ARG A 72 -0.36 18.20 3.01
CA ARG A 72 0.17 16.97 2.46
C ARG A 72 -0.94 15.93 2.39
N GLN A 73 -1.45 15.67 1.19
CA GLN A 73 -2.56 14.72 0.99
C GLN A 73 -2.16 13.25 1.07
N LEU A 74 -0.90 12.94 0.75
CA LEU A 74 -0.39 11.58 0.56
C LEU A 74 0.93 11.37 1.30
N GLY A 75 0.99 10.34 2.15
CA GLY A 75 2.21 9.80 2.72
C GLY A 75 2.66 8.54 1.99
N TYR A 76 3.97 8.32 1.84
CA TYR A 76 4.46 7.16 1.12
C TYR A 76 5.68 6.52 1.78
N LEU A 77 5.59 5.20 1.98
CA LEU A 77 6.72 4.32 2.30
C LEU A 77 7.12 3.55 1.04
N PRO A 78 8.31 3.79 0.46
CA PRO A 78 8.83 2.96 -0.63
C PRO A 78 9.30 1.60 -0.12
N GLN A 79 9.36 0.60 -1.02
CA GLN A 79 9.82 -0.75 -0.71
C GLN A 79 11.22 -0.77 -0.04
N ARG A 80 12.10 0.17 -0.36
CA ARG A 80 13.43 0.32 0.23
C ARG A 80 13.65 1.77 0.64
N PRO A 81 13.23 2.18 1.84
CA PRO A 81 13.50 3.51 2.32
C PRO A 81 15.01 3.68 2.56
N THR A 82 15.53 4.82 2.14
CA THR A 82 16.93 5.18 2.32
C THR A 82 17.02 6.57 2.96
N PHE A 83 17.93 6.73 3.90
CA PHE A 83 18.13 7.96 4.64
C PHE A 83 19.55 8.48 4.46
N ARG A 84 19.74 9.78 4.69
CA ARG A 84 21.04 10.42 4.56
C ARG A 84 22.02 9.87 5.60
N PRO A 85 23.17 9.30 5.20
CA PRO A 85 24.18 8.85 6.15
C PRO A 85 24.69 10.00 7.03
N GLY A 86 25.00 9.69 8.28
CA GLY A 86 25.53 10.68 9.24
C GLY A 86 24.49 11.41 10.08
N PHE A 87 23.20 11.29 9.73
CA PHE A 87 22.12 11.79 10.58
C PHE A 87 21.72 10.75 11.63
N SER A 88 21.31 11.22 12.80
CA SER A 88 20.58 10.42 13.79
C SER A 88 19.13 10.17 13.32
N VAL A 89 18.44 9.26 13.99
CA VAL A 89 17.02 8.96 13.78
C VAL A 89 16.20 10.22 13.98
N ARG A 90 16.45 10.97 15.08
CA ARG A 90 15.75 12.22 15.39
C ARG A 90 16.01 13.33 14.36
N GLU A 91 17.25 13.52 13.93
CA GLU A 91 17.59 14.50 12.89
C GLU A 91 16.91 14.15 11.56
N THR A 92 16.80 12.86 11.25
CA THR A 92 16.11 12.40 10.05
C THR A 92 14.61 12.65 10.16
N ALA A 93 13.97 12.30 11.29
CA ALA A 93 12.55 12.60 11.52
C ALA A 93 12.30 14.13 11.51
N GLY A 94 13.19 14.91 12.13
CA GLY A 94 13.14 16.38 12.17
C GLY A 94 13.19 17.00 10.78
N PHE A 95 14.05 16.49 9.89
CA PHE A 95 14.10 16.99 8.52
C PHE A 95 12.74 16.90 7.80
N TYR A 96 12.00 15.78 7.99
CA TYR A 96 10.68 15.62 7.38
C TYR A 96 9.58 16.37 8.14
N ALA A 97 9.69 16.45 9.46
CA ALA A 97 8.75 17.20 10.30
C ALA A 97 8.79 18.70 9.99
N ASP A 98 9.99 19.29 9.85
CA ASP A 98 10.21 20.71 9.51
C ASP A 98 9.59 21.11 8.14
N LEU A 99 9.45 20.17 7.20
CA LEU A 99 8.83 20.43 5.89
C LEU A 99 7.31 20.66 5.97
N VAL A 100 6.67 20.22 7.06
CA VAL A 100 5.21 20.16 7.22
C VAL A 100 4.74 20.64 8.60
N ASP A 101 5.58 21.38 9.30
CA ASP A 101 5.32 21.94 10.66
C ASP A 101 4.84 20.87 11.66
N ASP A 102 5.53 19.71 11.69
CA ASP A 102 5.22 18.57 12.57
C ASP A 102 6.28 18.40 13.67
N ASP A 103 6.01 17.54 14.67
CA ASP A 103 6.91 17.22 15.78
C ASP A 103 7.65 15.89 15.52
N PRO A 104 9.00 15.91 15.41
CA PRO A 104 9.79 14.69 15.19
C PRO A 104 9.65 13.66 16.33
N ASP A 105 9.46 14.08 17.57
CA ASP A 105 9.33 13.16 18.70
C ASP A 105 7.99 12.44 18.63
N ARG A 106 6.92 13.14 18.29
CA ARG A 106 5.60 12.55 18.01
C ARG A 106 5.67 11.53 16.88
N LEU A 107 6.40 11.82 15.80
CA LEU A 107 6.58 10.89 14.69
C LEU A 107 7.31 9.61 15.11
N LEU A 108 8.34 9.74 15.94
CA LEU A 108 9.12 8.60 16.44
C LEU A 108 8.32 7.75 17.44
N GLU A 109 7.55 8.38 18.32
CA GLU A 109 6.66 7.70 19.27
C GLU A 109 5.62 6.83 18.56
N ARG A 110 5.05 7.33 17.46
CA ARG A 110 4.04 6.58 16.66
C ARG A 110 4.56 5.26 16.08
N VAL A 111 5.86 5.12 15.96
CA VAL A 111 6.51 3.94 15.37
C VAL A 111 7.44 3.21 16.36
N GLY A 112 7.50 3.66 17.63
CA GLY A 112 8.32 3.04 18.68
C GLY A 112 9.82 3.21 18.48
N LEU A 113 10.28 4.35 17.99
CA LEU A 113 11.70 4.67 17.78
C LEU A 113 12.26 5.73 18.74
N GLU A 114 11.50 6.19 19.72
CA GLU A 114 11.90 7.24 20.68
C GLU A 114 13.16 6.88 21.47
N GLU A 115 13.31 5.62 21.91
CA GLU A 115 14.47 5.17 22.68
C GLU A 115 15.77 5.13 21.85
N VAL A 116 15.66 5.08 20.54
CA VAL A 116 16.79 5.05 19.62
C VAL A 116 16.98 6.35 18.84
N ALA A 117 16.29 7.43 19.22
CA ALA A 117 16.28 8.72 18.54
C ALA A 117 17.68 9.33 18.32
N SER A 118 18.62 9.09 19.25
CA SER A 118 20.01 9.57 19.17
C SER A 118 20.92 8.68 18.33
N ARG A 119 20.49 7.47 17.92
CA ARG A 119 21.32 6.57 17.12
C ARG A 119 21.50 7.10 15.69
N PRO A 120 22.68 6.93 15.08
CA PRO A 120 22.85 7.20 13.66
C PRO A 120 22.00 6.21 12.83
N VAL A 121 21.38 6.69 11.74
CA VAL A 121 20.53 5.86 10.86
C VAL A 121 21.28 4.66 10.27
N SER A 122 22.59 4.76 10.10
CA SER A 122 23.45 3.66 9.64
C SER A 122 23.55 2.49 10.63
N GLY A 123 23.16 2.71 11.88
CA GLY A 123 23.14 1.69 12.94
C GLY A 123 21.78 1.04 13.15
N LEU A 124 20.79 1.35 12.34
CA LEU A 124 19.46 0.76 12.41
C LEU A 124 19.42 -0.64 11.78
N SER A 125 18.60 -1.53 12.37
CA SER A 125 18.22 -2.77 11.70
C SER A 125 17.30 -2.48 10.50
N GLY A 126 17.10 -3.47 9.61
CA GLY A 126 16.18 -3.36 8.50
C GLY A 126 14.76 -2.98 8.94
N GLY A 127 14.26 -3.59 10.02
CA GLY A 127 12.96 -3.28 10.60
C GLY A 127 12.89 -1.85 11.13
N MET A 128 13.89 -1.40 11.90
CA MET A 128 13.96 -0.02 12.39
C MET A 128 14.03 1.02 11.25
N THR A 129 14.76 0.70 10.18
CA THR A 129 14.78 1.54 8.97
C THR A 129 13.40 1.64 8.33
N ARG A 130 12.64 0.55 8.34
CA ARG A 130 11.27 0.51 7.83
C ARG A 130 10.33 1.35 8.71
N LEU A 131 10.44 1.22 10.04
CA LEU A 131 9.68 2.05 11.00
C LEU A 131 9.97 3.55 10.81
N LEU A 132 11.24 3.94 10.63
CA LEU A 132 11.58 5.33 10.34
C LEU A 132 10.99 5.81 9.00
N GLY A 133 10.91 4.93 7.99
CA GLY A 133 10.20 5.20 6.73
C GLY A 133 8.70 5.41 6.92
N ILE A 134 8.07 4.66 7.82
CA ILE A 134 6.66 4.87 8.18
C ILE A 134 6.51 6.21 8.90
N ALA A 135 7.38 6.55 9.85
CA ALA A 135 7.38 7.87 10.51
C ALA A 135 7.46 9.01 9.49
N GLN A 136 8.36 8.91 8.52
CA GLN A 136 8.45 9.86 7.39
C GLN A 136 7.14 9.92 6.58
N ALA A 137 6.52 8.78 6.31
CA ALA A 137 5.24 8.73 5.58
C ALA A 137 4.11 9.41 6.35
N LEU A 138 4.17 9.42 7.68
CA LEU A 138 3.17 10.00 8.58
C LEU A 138 3.38 11.49 8.86
N ALA A 139 4.52 12.09 8.50
CA ALA A 139 4.81 13.50 8.73
C ALA A 139 3.75 14.40 8.06
N GLY A 140 3.25 15.39 8.80
CA GLY A 140 2.18 16.28 8.35
C GLY A 140 0.78 15.66 8.36
N ASP A 141 0.65 14.49 8.97
CA ASP A 141 -0.65 13.83 9.22
C ASP A 141 -1.51 13.61 7.97
N PRO A 142 -0.93 13.06 6.86
CA PRO A 142 -1.64 12.95 5.59
C PRO A 142 -2.89 12.07 5.72
N PRO A 143 -4.02 12.44 5.08
CA PRO A 143 -5.25 11.65 5.10
C PRO A 143 -5.13 10.30 4.38
N ILE A 144 -4.15 10.14 3.48
CA ILE A 144 -3.88 8.86 2.81
C ILE A 144 -2.42 8.45 3.05
N VAL A 145 -2.20 7.19 3.44
CA VAL A 145 -0.87 6.60 3.61
C VAL A 145 -0.73 5.39 2.71
N MET A 146 0.29 5.39 1.86
CA MET A 146 0.57 4.29 0.93
C MET A 146 1.89 3.61 1.28
N LEU A 147 1.87 2.28 1.37
CA LEU A 147 2.98 1.47 1.85
C LEU A 147 3.32 0.39 0.81
N ASP A 148 4.53 0.45 0.25
CA ASP A 148 4.98 -0.54 -0.74
C ASP A 148 5.84 -1.60 -0.05
N GLU A 149 5.30 -2.80 0.13
CA GLU A 149 5.93 -3.96 0.76
C GLU A 149 6.52 -3.64 2.16
N PRO A 150 5.68 -3.12 3.11
CA PRO A 150 6.16 -2.56 4.37
C PRO A 150 6.90 -3.56 5.26
N ALA A 151 6.60 -4.86 5.17
CA ALA A 151 7.19 -5.91 6.01
C ALA A 151 8.12 -6.87 5.24
N SER A 152 8.35 -6.64 3.93
CA SER A 152 9.14 -7.55 3.10
C SER A 152 10.56 -7.78 3.64
N GLY A 153 10.92 -9.07 3.84
CA GLY A 153 12.24 -9.50 4.27
C GLY A 153 12.53 -9.28 5.76
N LEU A 154 11.51 -9.01 6.56
CA LEU A 154 11.63 -8.86 8.01
C LEU A 154 11.29 -10.18 8.73
N ASP A 155 11.69 -10.28 9.99
CA ASP A 155 11.26 -11.38 10.85
C ASP A 155 9.76 -11.29 11.21
N PRO A 156 9.11 -12.39 11.61
CA PRO A 156 7.67 -12.41 11.88
C PRO A 156 7.21 -11.43 12.97
N ALA A 157 8.03 -11.18 14.00
CA ALA A 157 7.66 -10.26 15.09
C ALA A 157 7.65 -8.80 14.59
N MET A 158 8.66 -8.42 13.82
CA MET A 158 8.75 -7.09 13.21
C MET A 158 7.67 -6.89 12.15
N SER A 159 7.37 -7.92 11.33
CA SER A 159 6.27 -7.86 10.37
C SER A 159 4.94 -7.61 11.08
N ARG A 160 4.68 -8.33 12.18
CA ARG A 160 3.46 -8.12 12.98
C ARG A 160 3.38 -6.70 13.53
N LEU A 161 4.45 -6.18 14.14
CA LEU A 161 4.50 -4.82 14.66
C LEU A 161 4.16 -3.78 13.57
N ILE A 162 4.70 -3.95 12.37
CA ILE A 162 4.40 -3.04 11.26
C ILE A 162 2.93 -3.09 10.87
N PHE A 163 2.32 -4.27 10.83
CA PHE A 163 0.90 -4.40 10.51
C PHE A 163 0.00 -3.86 11.63
N ASP A 164 0.38 -3.99 12.90
CA ASP A 164 -0.33 -3.35 14.03
C ASP A 164 -0.28 -1.81 13.92
N ILE A 165 0.85 -1.25 13.46
CA ILE A 165 0.96 0.18 13.14
C ILE A 165 0.04 0.57 11.97
N VAL A 166 -0.03 -0.25 10.91
CA VAL A 166 -0.93 -0.05 9.76
C VAL A 166 -2.39 0.03 10.23
N GLU A 167 -2.84 -0.88 11.09
CA GLU A 167 -4.17 -0.86 11.69
C GLU A 167 -4.40 0.45 12.47
N SER A 168 -3.45 0.83 13.33
CA SER A 168 -3.56 2.06 14.13
C SER A 168 -3.66 3.33 13.27
N ILE A 169 -3.02 3.36 12.09
CA ILE A 169 -3.11 4.47 11.13
C ILE A 169 -4.52 4.55 10.56
N ALA A 170 -5.13 3.43 10.19
CA ALA A 170 -6.49 3.39 9.67
C ALA A 170 -7.53 3.74 10.75
N ASP A 171 -7.38 3.21 11.96
CA ASP A 171 -8.25 3.50 13.12
C ASP A 171 -8.23 4.98 13.51
N ALA A 172 -7.13 5.68 13.24
CA ALA A 172 -7.02 7.13 13.43
C ALA A 172 -7.71 7.94 12.31
N GLY A 173 -8.49 7.30 11.43
CA GLY A 173 -9.31 7.98 10.42
C GLY A 173 -8.70 8.08 9.03
N ARG A 174 -7.51 7.53 8.81
CA ARG A 174 -6.82 7.64 7.52
C ARG A 174 -7.21 6.52 6.56
N ALA A 175 -7.07 6.80 5.28
CA ALA A 175 -7.09 5.77 4.25
C ALA A 175 -5.69 5.15 4.16
N VAL A 176 -5.58 3.83 4.26
CA VAL A 176 -4.31 3.13 4.09
C VAL A 176 -4.38 2.23 2.87
N ALA A 177 -3.39 2.35 1.98
CA ALA A 177 -3.21 1.47 0.83
C ALA A 177 -1.86 0.76 0.96
N LEU A 178 -1.83 -0.57 0.97
CA LEU A 178 -0.58 -1.30 1.07
C LEU A 178 -0.46 -2.38 -0.01
N CYS A 179 0.73 -2.48 -0.62
CA CYS A 179 1.13 -3.64 -1.40
C CYS A 179 1.85 -4.62 -0.49
N SER A 180 1.45 -5.89 -0.50
CA SER A 180 2.18 -6.94 0.21
C SER A 180 1.94 -8.31 -0.42
N HIS A 181 2.92 -9.19 -0.26
CA HIS A 181 2.82 -10.60 -0.58
C HIS A 181 2.66 -11.48 0.68
N GLU A 182 2.63 -10.88 1.86
CA GLU A 182 2.42 -11.57 3.14
C GLU A 182 0.91 -11.77 3.40
N LEU A 183 0.29 -12.64 2.58
CA LEU A 183 -1.15 -12.85 2.56
C LEU A 183 -1.79 -13.08 3.95
N PRO A 184 -1.18 -13.86 4.89
CA PRO A 184 -1.80 -14.03 6.20
C PRO A 184 -1.92 -12.73 7.02
N LEU A 185 -0.94 -11.82 6.94
CA LEU A 185 -1.00 -10.52 7.62
C LEU A 185 -1.97 -9.58 6.92
N VAL A 186 -1.93 -9.53 5.58
CA VAL A 186 -2.92 -8.75 4.80
C VAL A 186 -4.34 -9.20 5.11
N GLU A 187 -4.59 -10.51 5.20
CA GLU A 187 -5.91 -11.08 5.51
C GLU A 187 -6.44 -10.68 6.89
N GLN A 188 -5.54 -10.51 7.86
CA GLN A 188 -5.91 -10.11 9.23
C GLN A 188 -6.16 -8.61 9.35
N THR A 189 -5.42 -7.80 8.60
CA THR A 189 -5.36 -6.33 8.75
C THR A 189 -6.19 -5.58 7.72
N ALA A 190 -6.33 -6.10 6.49
CA ALA A 190 -7.04 -5.39 5.45
C ALA A 190 -8.57 -5.51 5.57
N ASP A 191 -9.26 -4.39 5.40
CA ASP A 191 -10.72 -4.34 5.26
C ASP A 191 -11.15 -4.71 3.84
N ARG A 192 -10.35 -4.31 2.87
CA ARG A 192 -10.61 -4.49 1.43
C ARG A 192 -9.38 -5.02 0.72
N LEU A 193 -9.64 -5.73 -0.36
CA LEU A 193 -8.58 -6.24 -1.24
C LEU A 193 -8.80 -5.78 -2.68
N VAL A 194 -7.68 -5.56 -3.33
CA VAL A 194 -7.54 -5.33 -4.77
C VAL A 194 -6.60 -6.41 -5.29
N VAL A 195 -7.13 -7.36 -6.05
CA VAL A 195 -6.37 -8.49 -6.61
C VAL A 195 -5.97 -8.15 -8.04
N LEU A 196 -4.67 -8.11 -8.29
CA LEU A 196 -4.09 -7.78 -9.59
C LEU A 196 -3.38 -8.99 -10.21
N GLU A 197 -3.63 -9.24 -11.48
CA GLU A 197 -2.88 -10.19 -12.31
C GLU A 197 -2.61 -9.58 -13.68
N SER A 198 -1.36 -9.67 -14.16
CA SER A 198 -0.96 -9.24 -15.51
C SER A 198 -1.43 -7.81 -15.86
N GLY A 199 -1.37 -6.89 -14.88
CA GLY A 199 -1.78 -5.50 -15.04
C GLY A 199 -3.29 -5.24 -14.94
N ARG A 200 -4.12 -6.25 -14.72
CA ARG A 200 -5.58 -6.12 -14.64
C ARG A 200 -6.11 -6.33 -13.24
N LEU A 201 -7.23 -5.68 -12.95
CA LEU A 201 -8.00 -5.93 -11.74
C LEU A 201 -8.83 -7.21 -11.92
N VAL A 202 -8.47 -8.27 -11.18
CA VAL A 202 -9.19 -9.56 -11.21
C VAL A 202 -10.38 -9.55 -10.25
N ARG A 203 -10.16 -9.08 -9.03
CA ARG A 203 -11.19 -8.99 -7.98
C ARG A 203 -10.95 -7.78 -7.09
N THR A 204 -12.04 -7.25 -6.56
CA THR A 204 -12.01 -6.28 -5.46
C THR A 204 -13.20 -6.50 -4.55
N GLY A 205 -13.05 -6.28 -3.26
CA GLY A 205 -14.10 -6.43 -2.28
C GLY A 205 -13.59 -6.43 -0.84
N SER A 206 -14.50 -6.58 0.12
CA SER A 206 -14.09 -6.82 1.50
C SER A 206 -13.43 -8.20 1.65
N VAL A 207 -12.49 -8.32 2.59
CA VAL A 207 -11.86 -9.61 2.92
C VAL A 207 -12.93 -10.66 3.24
N ALA A 208 -13.96 -10.30 4.01
CA ALA A 208 -15.07 -11.20 4.36
C ALA A 208 -15.82 -11.70 3.11
N SER A 209 -16.19 -10.79 2.20
CA SER A 209 -16.91 -11.15 0.97
C SER A 209 -16.08 -12.07 0.06
N LEU A 210 -14.77 -11.81 -0.05
CA LEU A 210 -13.90 -12.64 -0.88
C LEU A 210 -13.70 -14.04 -0.28
N ARG A 211 -13.62 -14.16 1.05
CA ARG A 211 -13.57 -15.46 1.75
C ARG A 211 -14.85 -16.28 1.57
N GLU A 212 -16.02 -15.64 1.63
CA GLU A 212 -17.31 -16.31 1.39
C GLU A 212 -17.40 -16.87 -0.04
N GLN A 213 -16.93 -16.11 -1.03
CA GLN A 213 -16.96 -16.53 -2.45
C GLN A 213 -16.05 -17.73 -2.74
N THR A 214 -14.99 -17.91 -1.98
CA THR A 214 -13.95 -18.89 -2.26
C THR A 214 -13.90 -20.03 -1.25
N GLY A 215 -14.60 -19.92 -0.13
CA GLY A 215 -14.78 -20.96 0.88
C GLY A 215 -13.54 -21.33 1.68
N GLY A 216 -12.47 -20.49 1.68
CA GLY A 216 -11.21 -20.80 2.35
C GLY A 216 -10.37 -19.58 2.74
N PRO A 217 -9.21 -19.81 3.36
CA PRO A 217 -8.23 -18.77 3.67
C PRO A 217 -7.73 -18.07 2.41
N LEU A 218 -7.33 -16.80 2.54
CA LEU A 218 -6.95 -15.95 1.41
C LEU A 218 -5.80 -16.52 0.56
N HIS A 219 -4.85 -17.20 1.18
CA HIS A 219 -3.74 -17.82 0.47
C HIS A 219 -4.17 -18.99 -0.44
N GLU A 220 -5.17 -19.79 -0.01
CA GLU A 220 -5.78 -20.85 -0.83
C GLU A 220 -6.66 -20.24 -1.92
N THR A 221 -7.44 -19.25 -1.55
CA THR A 221 -8.30 -18.43 -2.39
C THR A 221 -7.54 -17.70 -3.48
N PHE A 222 -6.41 -17.13 -3.15
CA PHE A 222 -5.59 -16.36 -4.07
C PHE A 222 -5.09 -17.24 -5.25
N THR A 223 -4.63 -18.45 -4.95
CA THR A 223 -4.24 -19.42 -6.00
C THR A 223 -5.42 -19.81 -6.88
N ALA A 224 -6.58 -20.11 -6.27
CA ALA A 224 -7.80 -20.46 -7.00
C ALA A 224 -8.34 -19.31 -7.88
N LEU A 225 -8.27 -18.08 -7.39
CA LEU A 225 -8.68 -16.88 -8.15
C LEU A 225 -7.80 -16.68 -9.39
N LEU A 226 -6.48 -16.87 -9.27
CA LEU A 226 -5.55 -16.77 -10.38
C LEU A 226 -5.72 -17.91 -11.39
N GLU A 227 -6.03 -19.12 -10.94
CA GLU A 227 -6.26 -20.28 -11.80
C GLU A 227 -7.57 -20.16 -12.59
N GLN A 228 -8.65 -19.66 -11.99
CA GLN A 228 -9.93 -19.45 -12.66
C GLN A 228 -9.85 -18.43 -13.79
N ASP A 229 -9.10 -17.35 -13.58
CA ASP A 229 -8.95 -16.30 -14.61
C ASP A 229 -8.11 -16.80 -15.81
N ARG A 230 -7.08 -17.60 -15.55
CA ARG A 230 -6.29 -18.27 -16.59
C ARG A 230 -7.13 -19.22 -17.44
N ALA A 231 -8.05 -19.94 -16.83
CA ALA A 231 -8.97 -20.85 -17.54
C ALA A 231 -9.96 -20.07 -18.43
N THR A 232 -10.40 -18.89 -17.99
CA THR A 232 -11.34 -18.05 -18.74
C THR A 232 -10.66 -17.40 -19.97
N VAL A 233 -9.38 -17.01 -19.83
CA VAL A 233 -8.59 -16.41 -20.94
C VAL A 233 -8.15 -17.48 -21.96
N ALA A 234 -8.01 -18.74 -21.53
CA ALA A 234 -7.56 -19.86 -22.39
C ALA A 234 -8.69 -20.56 -23.19
N ALA A 235 -9.95 -20.16 -23.02
CA ALA A 235 -11.05 -20.70 -23.83
C ALA A 235 -11.03 -20.06 -25.23
N PRO A 236 -10.61 -20.76 -26.31
CA PRO A 236 -10.69 -20.23 -27.66
C PRO A 236 -12.16 -20.09 -28.04
N GLY A 237 -12.53 -18.91 -28.55
CA GLY A 237 -13.84 -18.68 -29.13
C GLY A 237 -14.15 -19.79 -30.13
N GLY A 238 -15.15 -20.62 -29.80
CA GLY A 238 -15.65 -21.63 -30.72
C GLY A 238 -16.23 -20.93 -31.96
N GLU A 239 -15.56 -21.09 -33.08
CA GLU A 239 -16.20 -20.93 -34.37
C GLU A 239 -17.24 -22.05 -34.49
N GLU A 240 -18.50 -21.69 -34.51
CA GLU A 240 -19.55 -22.56 -35.05
C GLU A 240 -19.56 -22.45 -36.56
N PRO A 241 -19.80 -23.62 -37.23
CA PRO A 241 -19.76 -23.72 -38.69
C PRO A 241 -20.96 -23.10 -39.40
#